data_6b5e0700fb0c0fb057c125f88deba80f
#
_entry.id   6b5e0700fb0c0fb057c125f88deba80f
#
_cell.length_a   1.000
_cell.length_b   1.000
_cell.length_c   1.000
_cell.angle_alpha   90.00
_cell.angle_beta   90.00
_cell.angle_gamma   90.00
#
_symmetry.space_group_name_H-M   'P 1'
#
loop_
_entity.id
_entity.type
_entity.pdbx_description
1 polymer ?
#
loop_
_entity_poly.entity_id
_entity_poly.type
_entity_poly.pdbx_seq_one_letter_code
_entity_poly.pdbx_strand_id
1 'polypeptide(L)'
;MIANNIEELFIEVFKNNLKKDARTVSVATLLSDRYLKRIKYDPYYQRNYVWEKDKQSFFIESVILGTEIPPLVFYKSGMKVEVIDGRQRFETLKRFKENDFSLHLSGLLELQALAKKTFSKLNHDIQQLFLNTKIRIFEFEIVGMPTLDSTIEDKIKKEIFRRYNSGITPLNQSEIDNAKYDSDYFSDYFKQELKANTDLYNKINR
;
A
#
# COMPACT_ATOMS: atom_id res chain seq x y z
N MET A 1 17.56 -19.46 25.14
CA MET A 1 18.84 -19.24 24.47
C MET A 1 18.62 -18.14 23.45
N ILE A 2 19.33 -17.01 23.58
CA ILE A 2 19.27 -15.92 22.57
C ILE A 2 20.13 -16.40 21.42
N ALA A 3 19.58 -16.43 20.21
CA ALA A 3 20.31 -16.82 18.99
C ALA A 3 21.61 -16.03 18.89
N ASN A 4 22.73 -16.73 18.83
CA ASN A 4 24.06 -16.12 18.79
C ASN A 4 24.39 -15.49 17.42
N ASN A 5 23.51 -15.64 16.44
CA ASN A 5 23.65 -15.11 15.09
C ASN A 5 22.32 -14.53 14.62
N ILE A 6 22.38 -13.41 13.92
CA ILE A 6 21.22 -12.71 13.36
C ILE A 6 20.44 -13.59 12.37
N GLU A 7 21.12 -14.49 11.67
CA GLU A 7 20.52 -15.43 10.72
C GLU A 7 19.65 -16.48 11.44
N GLU A 8 20.14 -17.03 12.56
CA GLU A 8 19.38 -17.97 13.39
C GLU A 8 18.12 -17.31 13.95
N LEU A 9 18.25 -16.06 14.39
CA LEU A 9 17.12 -15.28 14.87
C LEU A 9 16.07 -15.05 13.78
N PHE A 10 16.48 -14.73 12.54
CA PHE A 10 15.57 -14.60 11.41
C PHE A 10 14.85 -15.91 11.08
N ILE A 11 15.58 -17.03 11.08
CA ILE A 11 15.00 -18.36 10.87
C ILE A 11 13.96 -18.64 11.96
N GLU A 12 14.30 -18.41 13.21
CA GLU A 12 13.41 -18.61 14.35
C GLU A 12 12.13 -17.75 14.23
N VAL A 13 12.29 -16.46 13.95
CA VAL A 13 11.14 -15.54 13.77
C VAL A 13 10.25 -16.02 12.63
N PHE A 14 10.80 -16.21 11.44
CA PHE A 14 9.98 -16.47 10.24
C PHE A 14 9.36 -17.86 10.21
N LYS A 15 9.98 -18.87 10.83
CA LYS A 15 9.44 -20.23 10.89
C LYS A 15 8.50 -20.48 12.04
N ASN A 16 8.80 -19.92 13.22
CA ASN A 16 8.15 -20.34 14.45
C ASN A 16 7.33 -19.24 15.13
N ASN A 17 7.71 -17.97 14.97
CA ASN A 17 7.18 -16.88 15.77
C ASN A 17 6.43 -15.79 14.98
N LEU A 18 6.50 -15.79 13.65
CA LEU A 18 5.79 -14.83 12.83
C LEU A 18 4.37 -15.31 12.53
N LYS A 19 3.42 -14.84 13.33
CA LYS A 19 2.00 -15.03 13.06
C LYS A 19 1.59 -14.18 11.87
N LYS A 20 0.88 -14.79 10.91
CA LYS A 20 0.27 -14.13 9.77
C LYS A 20 -1.23 -14.31 9.82
N ASP A 21 -1.96 -13.21 9.77
CA ASP A 21 -3.40 -13.17 9.66
C ASP A 21 -3.82 -12.48 8.35
N ALA A 22 -4.84 -13.04 7.70
CA ALA A 22 -5.39 -12.51 6.46
C ALA A 22 -6.88 -12.24 6.66
N ARG A 23 -7.28 -10.99 6.55
CA ARG A 23 -8.67 -10.61 6.73
C ARG A 23 -9.12 -9.58 5.71
N THR A 24 -10.41 -9.45 5.57
CA THR A 24 -11.03 -8.46 4.69
C THR A 24 -11.92 -7.56 5.54
N VAL A 25 -11.74 -6.24 5.40
CA VAL A 25 -12.53 -5.23 6.11
C VAL A 25 -13.10 -4.22 5.13
N SER A 26 -14.23 -3.61 5.47
CA SER A 26 -14.76 -2.49 4.67
C SER A 26 -13.91 -1.23 4.85
N VAL A 27 -13.94 -0.34 3.87
CA VAL A 27 -13.33 1.00 4.00
C VAL A 27 -13.88 1.72 5.22
N ALA A 28 -15.18 1.62 5.50
CA ALA A 28 -15.80 2.19 6.70
C ALA A 28 -15.16 1.67 7.99
N THR A 29 -14.90 0.36 8.09
CA THR A 29 -14.24 -0.24 9.26
C THR A 29 -12.79 0.21 9.36
N LEU A 30 -12.07 0.20 8.24
CA LEU A 30 -10.67 0.59 8.16
C LEU A 30 -10.46 2.05 8.60
N LEU A 31 -11.38 2.94 8.24
CA LEU A 31 -11.34 4.37 8.56
C LEU A 31 -12.16 4.75 9.80
N SER A 32 -12.59 3.78 10.60
CA SER A 32 -13.26 4.08 11.87
C SER A 32 -12.27 4.65 12.90
N ASP A 33 -12.74 5.51 13.78
CA ASP A 33 -11.91 6.10 14.86
C ASP A 33 -11.21 5.03 15.69
N ARG A 34 -11.92 3.92 15.98
CA ARG A 34 -11.35 2.78 16.71
C ARG A 34 -10.15 2.18 15.99
N TYR A 35 -10.22 2.09 14.65
CA TYR A 35 -9.14 1.51 13.86
C TYR A 35 -7.99 2.51 13.71
N LEU A 36 -8.30 3.76 13.37
CA LEU A 36 -7.31 4.83 13.18
C LEU A 36 -6.46 5.09 14.44
N LYS A 37 -7.06 5.01 15.64
CA LYS A 37 -6.33 5.14 16.91
C LYS A 37 -5.25 4.08 17.12
N ARG A 38 -5.34 2.93 16.44
CA ARG A 38 -4.34 1.86 16.49
C ARG A 38 -3.21 2.05 15.49
N ILE A 39 -3.44 2.79 14.42
CA ILE A 39 -2.42 3.02 13.38
C ILE A 39 -1.31 3.90 13.95
N LYS A 40 -0.11 3.35 13.95
CA LYS A 40 1.10 4.11 14.26
C LYS A 40 1.58 4.78 12.98
N TYR A 41 1.56 6.10 12.98
CA TYR A 41 2.21 6.89 11.95
C TYR A 41 3.64 7.16 12.41
N ASP A 42 4.61 6.46 11.83
CA ASP A 42 6.01 6.73 12.11
C ASP A 42 6.56 7.69 11.06
N PRO A 43 7.02 8.88 11.45
CA PRO A 43 7.58 9.85 10.51
C PRO A 43 8.95 9.45 9.96
N TYR A 44 9.64 8.49 10.59
CA TYR A 44 11.07 8.30 10.37
C TYR A 44 11.45 7.62 9.04
N TYR A 45 10.68 6.68 8.49
CA TYR A 45 10.88 6.13 7.15
C TYR A 45 9.68 6.31 6.24
N GLN A 46 8.87 7.25 6.59
CA GLN A 46 7.68 7.51 5.82
C GLN A 46 8.02 8.48 4.70
N ARG A 47 8.09 7.96 3.46
CA ARG A 47 7.97 8.83 2.30
C ARG A 47 6.75 9.73 2.49
N ASN A 48 6.92 11.03 2.22
CA ASN A 48 5.79 11.95 2.14
C ASN A 48 4.74 11.35 1.21
N TYR A 49 3.47 11.67 1.46
CA TYR A 49 2.41 11.32 0.53
C TYR A 49 2.75 11.92 -0.85
N VAL A 50 2.91 11.06 -1.86
CA VAL A 50 3.46 11.46 -3.16
C VAL A 50 2.49 11.24 -4.33
N TRP A 51 1.35 10.57 -4.11
CA TRP A 51 0.42 10.36 -5.20
C TRP A 51 -0.17 11.67 -5.70
N GLU A 52 -0.04 11.91 -6.99
CA GLU A 52 -0.65 13.03 -7.68
C GLU A 52 -2.17 12.87 -7.77
N LYS A 53 -2.87 13.97 -8.07
CA LYS A 53 -4.33 14.06 -8.08
C LYS A 53 -4.97 13.02 -9.02
N ASP A 54 -4.35 12.75 -10.15
CA ASP A 54 -4.84 11.79 -11.14
C ASP A 54 -4.81 10.37 -10.59
N LYS A 55 -3.68 9.97 -10.00
CA LYS A 55 -3.52 8.66 -9.38
C LYS A 55 -4.43 8.47 -8.16
N GLN A 56 -4.62 9.54 -7.36
CA GLN A 56 -5.60 9.54 -6.26
C GLN A 56 -7.00 9.27 -6.79
N SER A 57 -7.40 10.00 -7.83
CA SER A 57 -8.74 9.94 -8.41
C SER A 57 -9.01 8.58 -9.04
N PHE A 58 -8.06 8.06 -9.82
CA PHE A 58 -8.12 6.73 -10.39
C PHE A 58 -8.29 5.64 -9.32
N PHE A 59 -7.54 5.75 -8.23
CA PHE A 59 -7.65 4.80 -7.13
C PHE A 59 -9.01 4.88 -6.43
N ILE A 60 -9.53 6.08 -6.18
CA ILE A 60 -10.87 6.25 -5.58
C ILE A 60 -11.97 5.73 -6.52
N GLU A 61 -11.84 5.97 -7.83
CA GLU A 61 -12.74 5.37 -8.83
C GLU A 61 -12.73 3.84 -8.75
N SER A 62 -11.54 3.23 -8.71
CA SER A 62 -11.37 1.79 -8.56
C SER A 62 -12.04 1.25 -7.28
N VAL A 63 -11.95 2.00 -6.18
CA VAL A 63 -12.63 1.66 -4.91
C VAL A 63 -14.15 1.73 -5.06
N ILE A 64 -14.68 2.78 -5.68
CA ILE A 64 -16.13 2.94 -5.90
C ILE A 64 -16.67 1.84 -6.81
N LEU A 65 -15.92 1.48 -7.87
CA LEU A 65 -16.28 0.40 -8.79
C LEU A 65 -16.14 -1.00 -8.19
N GLY A 66 -15.48 -1.11 -7.02
CA GLY A 66 -15.26 -2.40 -6.36
C GLY A 66 -14.28 -3.32 -7.11
N THR A 67 -13.36 -2.76 -7.90
CA THR A 67 -12.32 -3.54 -8.57
C THR A 67 -11.36 -4.16 -7.56
N GLU A 68 -10.56 -5.13 -7.98
CA GLU A 68 -9.58 -5.76 -7.09
C GLU A 68 -8.49 -4.74 -6.71
N ILE A 69 -8.37 -4.50 -5.41
CA ILE A 69 -7.39 -3.58 -4.82
C ILE A 69 -6.28 -4.40 -4.18
N PRO A 70 -5.00 -4.14 -4.50
CA PRO A 70 -3.90 -4.82 -3.85
C PRO A 70 -3.99 -4.71 -2.32
N PRO A 71 -3.70 -5.79 -1.58
CA PRO A 71 -3.87 -5.82 -0.13
C PRO A 71 -2.97 -4.81 0.58
N LEU A 72 -3.40 -4.34 1.73
CA LEU A 72 -2.56 -3.60 2.66
C LEU A 72 -1.77 -4.59 3.52
N VAL A 73 -0.51 -4.28 3.81
CA VAL A 73 0.33 -5.09 4.67
C VAL A 73 0.60 -4.33 5.97
N PHE A 74 0.22 -4.93 7.07
CA PHE A 74 0.34 -4.36 8.40
C PHE A 74 1.28 -5.19 9.28
N TYR A 75 1.99 -4.50 10.16
CA TYR A 75 2.73 -5.11 11.24
C TYR A 75 2.11 -4.68 12.57
N LYS A 76 1.77 -5.66 13.41
CA LYS A 76 1.17 -5.43 14.71
C LYS A 76 2.22 -5.58 15.80
N SER A 77 2.32 -4.57 16.68
CA SER A 77 3.12 -4.59 17.89
C SER A 77 2.22 -4.19 19.07
N GLY A 78 1.83 -5.16 19.85
CA GLY A 78 0.85 -4.99 20.93
C GLY A 78 -0.49 -4.47 20.40
N MET A 79 -0.93 -3.30 20.89
CA MET A 79 -2.19 -2.68 20.42
C MET A 79 -2.01 -1.77 19.20
N LYS A 80 -0.79 -1.45 18.81
CA LYS A 80 -0.48 -0.59 17.66
C LYS A 80 -0.28 -1.41 16.41
N VAL A 81 -0.58 -0.77 15.30
CA VAL A 81 -0.47 -1.35 13.95
C VAL A 81 0.27 -0.35 13.07
N GLU A 82 1.28 -0.81 12.37
CA GLU A 82 2.06 -0.02 11.42
C GLU A 82 1.76 -0.48 10.00
N VAL A 83 1.58 0.47 9.08
CA VAL A 83 1.36 0.16 7.66
C VAL A 83 2.72 -0.07 7.01
N ILE A 84 3.03 -1.31 6.64
CA ILE A 84 4.28 -1.70 5.98
C ILE A 84 4.20 -1.49 4.48
N ASP A 85 3.11 -1.95 3.86
CA ASP A 85 2.83 -1.69 2.45
C ASP A 85 1.40 -1.20 2.23
N GLY A 86 1.21 -0.45 1.14
CA GLY A 86 -0.07 0.14 0.78
C GLY A 86 -0.36 1.47 1.48
N ARG A 87 0.65 2.13 2.03
CA ARG A 87 0.47 3.41 2.72
C ARG A 87 -0.20 4.46 1.84
N GLN A 88 0.24 4.64 0.60
CA GLN A 88 -0.37 5.62 -0.31
C GLN A 88 -1.86 5.32 -0.52
N ARG A 89 -2.21 4.04 -0.64
CA ARG A 89 -3.61 3.59 -0.75
C ARG A 89 -4.40 3.92 0.52
N PHE A 90 -3.86 3.57 1.68
CA PHE A 90 -4.51 3.87 2.97
C PHE A 90 -4.70 5.38 3.19
N GLU A 91 -3.67 6.17 2.95
CA GLU A 91 -3.73 7.63 3.06
C GLU A 91 -4.73 8.25 2.07
N THR A 92 -4.78 7.74 0.83
CA THR A 92 -5.75 8.23 -0.15
C THR A 92 -7.18 7.99 0.29
N LEU A 93 -7.49 6.79 0.80
CA LEU A 93 -8.82 6.48 1.37
C LEU A 93 -9.18 7.45 2.50
N LYS A 94 -8.25 7.64 3.45
CA LYS A 94 -8.44 8.51 4.61
C LYS A 94 -8.67 9.94 4.17
N ARG A 95 -7.77 10.52 3.38
CA ARG A 95 -7.84 11.90 2.90
C ARG A 95 -9.10 12.17 2.09
N PHE A 96 -9.51 11.23 1.25
CA PHE A 96 -10.77 11.39 0.50
C PHE A 96 -11.97 11.41 1.43
N LYS A 97 -12.05 10.48 2.40
CA LYS A 97 -13.12 10.45 3.40
C LYS A 97 -13.19 11.72 4.24
N GLU A 98 -12.03 12.34 4.53
CA GLU A 98 -11.90 13.61 5.27
C GLU A 98 -12.15 14.86 4.40
N ASN A 99 -12.39 14.69 3.10
CA ASN A 99 -12.57 15.75 2.10
C ASN A 99 -11.32 16.60 1.82
N ASP A 100 -10.14 16.06 2.02
CA ASP A 100 -8.87 16.77 1.81
C ASP A 100 -8.55 17.02 0.33
N PHE A 101 -9.21 16.31 -0.57
CA PHE A 101 -9.10 16.54 -2.00
C PHE A 101 -10.41 16.23 -2.74
N SER A 102 -10.54 16.78 -3.94
CA SER A 102 -11.60 16.48 -4.89
C SER A 102 -11.07 15.61 -6.03
N LEU A 103 -11.94 14.78 -6.60
CA LEU A 103 -11.60 13.95 -7.75
C LEU A 103 -11.22 14.80 -8.97
N HIS A 104 -10.13 14.43 -9.61
CA HIS A 104 -9.61 15.13 -10.78
C HIS A 104 -10.04 14.41 -12.06
N LEU A 105 -10.50 15.18 -13.06
CA LEU A 105 -11.08 14.62 -14.28
C LEU A 105 -10.13 13.68 -15.04
N SER A 106 -8.86 14.05 -15.16
CA SER A 106 -7.85 13.25 -15.88
C SER A 106 -7.53 11.91 -15.21
N GLY A 107 -7.85 11.76 -13.92
CA GLY A 107 -7.71 10.50 -13.20
C GLY A 107 -8.96 9.62 -13.21
N LEU A 108 -10.07 10.06 -13.80
CA LEU A 108 -11.32 9.30 -13.88
C LEU A 108 -11.50 8.73 -15.30
N LEU A 109 -11.69 7.42 -15.39
CA LEU A 109 -11.92 6.76 -16.68
C LEU A 109 -13.41 6.58 -16.96
N GLU A 110 -14.16 6.05 -16.02
CA GLU A 110 -15.57 5.68 -16.19
C GLU A 110 -16.51 6.66 -15.46
N LEU A 111 -16.09 7.15 -14.27
CA LEU A 111 -16.95 7.98 -13.41
C LEU A 111 -16.66 9.48 -13.55
N GLN A 112 -16.48 9.97 -14.77
CA GLN A 112 -16.12 11.38 -15.06
C GLN A 112 -17.11 12.39 -14.46
N ALA A 113 -18.38 12.02 -14.29
CA ALA A 113 -19.41 12.84 -13.64
C ALA A 113 -19.11 13.12 -12.15
N LEU A 114 -18.15 12.41 -11.55
CA LEU A 114 -17.69 12.64 -10.18
C LEU A 114 -16.54 13.67 -10.10
N ALA A 115 -16.07 14.18 -11.22
CA ALA A 115 -15.00 15.18 -11.24
C ALA A 115 -15.36 16.40 -10.36
N LYS A 116 -14.33 16.94 -9.69
CA LYS A 116 -14.43 18.07 -8.75
C LYS A 116 -15.26 17.80 -7.48
N LYS A 117 -15.76 16.58 -7.27
CA LYS A 117 -16.47 16.21 -6.04
C LYS A 117 -15.50 15.71 -4.98
N THR A 118 -15.71 16.13 -3.76
CA THR A 118 -15.15 15.54 -2.54
C THR A 118 -16.09 14.45 -2.05
N PHE A 119 -15.68 13.64 -1.07
CA PHE A 119 -16.51 12.57 -0.52
C PHE A 119 -17.89 13.07 -0.07
N SER A 120 -17.96 14.15 0.67
CA SER A 120 -19.23 14.72 1.16
C SER A 120 -20.16 15.26 0.06
N LYS A 121 -19.62 15.57 -1.13
CA LYS A 121 -20.38 16.03 -2.30
C LYS A 121 -20.86 14.89 -3.22
N LEU A 122 -20.48 13.65 -2.92
CA LEU A 122 -21.04 12.49 -3.60
C LEU A 122 -22.49 12.26 -3.13
N ASN A 123 -23.32 11.68 -4.00
CA ASN A 123 -24.63 11.20 -3.57
C ASN A 123 -24.48 10.04 -2.58
N HIS A 124 -25.52 9.77 -1.82
CA HIS A 124 -25.51 8.77 -0.75
C HIS A 124 -25.10 7.37 -1.26
N ASP A 125 -25.61 6.95 -2.39
CA ASP A 125 -25.35 5.62 -2.94
C ASP A 125 -23.86 5.43 -3.29
N ILE A 126 -23.25 6.42 -3.93
CA ILE A 126 -21.81 6.41 -4.24
C ILE A 126 -20.96 6.43 -2.96
N GLN A 127 -21.37 7.20 -1.94
CA GLN A 127 -20.72 7.17 -0.64
C GLN A 127 -20.77 5.76 -0.02
N GLN A 128 -21.91 5.08 -0.11
CA GLN A 128 -22.08 3.73 0.40
C GLN A 128 -21.24 2.70 -0.39
N LEU A 129 -21.16 2.82 -1.72
CA LEU A 129 -20.26 1.99 -2.52
C LEU A 129 -18.83 2.12 -2.04
N PHE A 130 -18.30 3.34 -1.91
CA PHE A 130 -16.97 3.60 -1.37
C PHE A 130 -16.77 3.00 0.02
N LEU A 131 -17.69 3.23 0.95
CA LEU A 131 -17.57 2.80 2.35
C LEU A 131 -17.66 1.28 2.51
N ASN A 132 -18.45 0.61 1.69
CA ASN A 132 -18.69 -0.83 1.77
C ASN A 132 -17.65 -1.66 1.02
N THR A 133 -16.85 -1.04 0.15
CA THR A 133 -15.78 -1.73 -0.59
C THR A 133 -14.84 -2.44 0.37
N LYS A 134 -14.51 -3.68 0.04
CA LYS A 134 -13.72 -4.56 0.88
C LYS A 134 -12.24 -4.45 0.53
N ILE A 135 -11.42 -4.21 1.54
CA ILE A 135 -9.97 -4.14 1.45
C ILE A 135 -9.38 -5.37 2.14
N ARG A 136 -8.55 -6.12 1.44
CA ARG A 136 -7.79 -7.24 2.00
C ARG A 136 -6.60 -6.69 2.81
N ILE A 137 -6.39 -7.25 3.99
CA ILE A 137 -5.28 -6.89 4.89
C ILE A 137 -4.52 -8.16 5.24
N PHE A 138 -3.20 -8.11 5.11
CA PHE A 138 -2.29 -9.06 5.73
C PHE A 138 -1.69 -8.40 6.98
N GLU A 139 -1.87 -9.01 8.13
CA GLU A 139 -1.35 -8.54 9.41
C GLU A 139 -0.31 -9.52 9.93
N PHE A 140 0.88 -9.02 10.24
CA PHE A 140 2.00 -9.77 10.80
C PHE A 140 2.24 -9.37 12.24
N GLU A 141 2.51 -10.34 13.10
CA GLU A 141 2.78 -10.14 14.51
C GLU A 141 3.84 -11.14 14.96
N ILE A 142 4.87 -10.71 15.68
CA ILE A 142 5.81 -11.62 16.33
C ILE A 142 5.18 -12.05 17.64
N VAL A 143 5.08 -13.36 17.86
CA VAL A 143 4.48 -13.97 19.05
C VAL A 143 5.43 -14.98 19.69
N GLY A 144 5.30 -15.22 20.99
CA GLY A 144 6.09 -16.25 21.68
C GLY A 144 7.58 -15.93 21.86
N MET A 145 7.98 -14.68 21.63
CA MET A 145 9.34 -14.21 21.85
C MET A 145 9.39 -13.03 22.80
N PRO A 146 10.53 -12.81 23.52
CA PRO A 146 10.79 -11.57 24.21
C PRO A 146 10.70 -10.37 23.26
N THR A 147 10.47 -9.18 23.82
CA THR A 147 10.49 -7.93 23.04
C THR A 147 11.83 -7.80 22.32
N LEU A 148 11.77 -7.72 21.00
CA LEU A 148 12.95 -7.55 20.17
C LEU A 148 13.46 -6.10 20.25
N ASP A 149 14.76 -5.95 20.05
CA ASP A 149 15.35 -4.63 19.82
C ASP A 149 14.73 -3.98 18.59
N SER A 150 14.53 -2.65 18.64
CA SER A 150 13.88 -1.88 17.57
C SER A 150 14.58 -2.03 16.22
N THR A 151 15.92 -2.15 16.23
CA THR A 151 16.72 -2.35 15.01
C THR A 151 16.44 -3.69 14.36
N ILE A 152 16.29 -4.73 15.17
CA ILE A 152 15.96 -6.08 14.69
C ILE A 152 14.52 -6.11 14.19
N GLU A 153 13.60 -5.52 14.94
CA GLU A 153 12.20 -5.42 14.53
C GLU A 153 12.06 -4.71 13.19
N ASP A 154 12.79 -3.61 12.98
CA ASP A 154 12.81 -2.89 11.70
C ASP A 154 13.39 -3.71 10.54
N LYS A 155 14.41 -4.52 10.79
CA LYS A 155 14.94 -5.45 9.77
C LYS A 155 13.89 -6.49 9.39
N ILE A 156 13.15 -7.02 10.35
CA ILE A 156 12.06 -7.99 10.11
C ILE A 156 10.94 -7.33 9.28
N LYS A 157 10.52 -6.11 9.64
CA LYS A 157 9.53 -5.35 8.86
C LYS A 157 9.97 -5.13 7.41
N LYS A 158 11.23 -4.73 7.20
CA LYS A 158 11.81 -4.57 5.86
C LYS A 158 11.82 -5.88 5.07
N GLU A 159 12.10 -7.00 5.72
CA GLU A 159 12.08 -8.31 5.07
C GLU A 159 10.66 -8.75 4.72
N ILE A 160 9.67 -8.49 5.58
CA ILE A 160 8.25 -8.70 5.27
C ILE A 160 7.87 -7.86 4.04
N PHE A 161 8.19 -6.56 4.04
CA PHE A 161 7.95 -5.66 2.92
C PHE A 161 8.56 -6.19 1.62
N ARG A 162 9.84 -6.56 1.65
CA ARG A 162 10.56 -7.10 0.50
C ARG A 162 9.87 -8.32 -0.08
N ARG A 163 9.51 -9.30 0.75
CA ARG A 163 8.89 -10.56 0.31
C ARG A 163 7.48 -10.39 -0.22
N TYR A 164 6.73 -9.44 0.31
CA TYR A 164 5.36 -9.17 -0.13
C TYR A 164 5.30 -8.34 -1.41
N ASN A 165 6.21 -7.40 -1.62
CA ASN A 165 6.29 -6.62 -2.86
C ASN A 165 6.95 -7.38 -4.01
N SER A 166 7.86 -8.29 -3.69
CA SER A 166 8.61 -9.06 -4.69
C SER A 166 7.81 -10.20 -5.31
N GLY A 167 6.60 -10.49 -4.81
CA GLY A 167 5.93 -11.73 -5.18
C GLY A 167 6.77 -12.95 -4.78
N ILE A 168 6.57 -14.08 -5.46
CA ILE A 168 7.38 -15.31 -5.24
C ILE A 168 8.74 -15.22 -5.96
N THR A 169 8.86 -14.32 -6.94
CA THR A 169 10.12 -14.09 -7.66
C THR A 169 10.94 -13.07 -6.87
N PRO A 170 12.15 -13.42 -6.40
CA PRO A 170 13.02 -12.43 -5.78
C PRO A 170 13.31 -11.33 -6.80
N LEU A 171 12.96 -10.09 -6.45
CA LEU A 171 13.45 -8.94 -7.21
C LEU A 171 14.97 -8.97 -7.19
N ASN A 172 15.60 -8.71 -8.32
CA ASN A 172 17.04 -8.50 -8.34
C ASN A 172 17.37 -7.22 -7.56
N GLN A 173 18.64 -7.05 -7.19
CA GLN A 173 19.05 -5.92 -6.33
C GLN A 173 18.68 -4.56 -6.94
N SER A 174 18.70 -4.43 -8.26
CA SER A 174 18.30 -3.22 -8.96
C SER A 174 16.80 -2.95 -8.87
N GLU A 175 15.94 -3.97 -8.87
CA GLU A 175 14.51 -3.83 -8.66
C GLU A 175 14.17 -3.43 -7.21
N ILE A 176 14.95 -3.92 -6.24
CA ILE A 176 14.83 -3.54 -4.83
C ILE A 176 15.29 -2.09 -4.63
N ASP A 177 16.37 -1.70 -5.29
CA ASP A 177 16.90 -0.33 -5.22
C ASP A 177 16.00 0.65 -5.98
N ASN A 178 15.38 0.22 -7.06
CA ASN A 178 14.39 0.99 -7.80
C ASN A 178 13.04 1.08 -7.10
N ALA A 179 12.63 0.06 -6.31
CA ALA A 179 11.47 0.17 -5.42
C ALA A 179 11.66 1.24 -4.32
N LYS A 180 12.90 1.66 -4.05
CA LYS A 180 13.18 2.88 -3.28
C LYS A 180 12.87 4.15 -4.07
N TYR A 181 12.81 4.08 -5.37
CA TYR A 181 12.85 5.26 -6.22
C TYR A 181 11.64 5.44 -7.10
N ASP A 182 10.71 4.53 -7.28
CA ASP A 182 9.55 5.01 -8.00
C ASP A 182 8.34 4.09 -8.11
N SER A 183 7.24 4.77 -8.11
CA SER A 183 5.92 4.36 -8.56
C SER A 183 5.79 4.27 -10.09
N ASP A 184 6.85 4.46 -10.90
CA ASP A 184 6.75 4.59 -12.34
C ASP A 184 7.80 3.82 -13.17
N TYR A 185 8.45 2.81 -12.56
CA TYR A 185 9.46 2.00 -13.24
C TYR A 185 8.93 1.36 -14.54
N PHE A 186 7.67 0.94 -14.57
CA PHE A 186 7.07 0.34 -15.75
C PHE A 186 6.93 1.38 -16.89
N SER A 187 6.55 2.60 -16.57
CA SER A 187 6.48 3.71 -17.54
C SER A 187 7.85 4.09 -18.07
N ASP A 188 8.86 4.18 -17.22
CA ASP A 188 10.21 4.59 -17.63
C ASP A 188 10.93 3.49 -18.38
N TYR A 189 10.80 2.24 -17.98
CA TYR A 189 11.29 1.08 -18.73
C TYR A 189 10.61 1.00 -20.10
N PHE A 190 9.30 1.15 -20.16
CA PHE A 190 8.55 1.12 -21.41
C PHE A 190 8.91 2.30 -22.34
N LYS A 191 9.15 3.50 -21.78
CA LYS A 191 9.63 4.67 -22.51
C LYS A 191 11.06 4.49 -23.04
N GLN A 192 11.94 3.84 -22.27
CA GLN A 192 13.31 3.55 -22.71
C GLN A 192 13.34 2.48 -23.81
N GLU A 193 12.58 1.40 -23.66
CA GLU A 193 12.44 0.35 -24.67
C GLU A 193 11.77 0.89 -25.95
N LEU A 194 10.76 1.73 -25.82
CA LEU A 194 10.15 2.40 -26.97
C LEU A 194 11.12 3.36 -27.68
N LYS A 195 11.96 4.07 -26.94
CA LYS A 195 13.01 4.94 -27.55
C LYS A 195 14.14 4.14 -28.20
N ALA A 196 14.49 2.99 -27.63
CA ALA A 196 15.49 2.09 -28.19
C ALA A 196 14.98 1.37 -29.46
N ASN A 197 13.65 1.22 -29.59
CA ASN A 197 13.01 0.54 -30.70
C ASN A 197 12.22 1.55 -31.57
N THR A 198 12.95 2.31 -32.41
CA THR A 198 12.44 3.40 -33.21
C THR A 198 11.26 2.99 -34.13
N ASP A 199 11.21 1.74 -34.56
CA ASP A 199 10.12 1.18 -35.37
C ASP A 199 8.82 1.01 -34.59
N LEU A 200 8.90 0.64 -33.32
CA LEU A 200 7.74 0.51 -32.43
C LEU A 200 7.18 1.89 -32.05
N TYR A 201 8.08 2.84 -31.80
CA TYR A 201 7.72 4.22 -31.46
C TYR A 201 6.94 4.90 -32.58
N ASN A 202 7.36 4.69 -33.86
CA ASN A 202 6.71 5.25 -35.02
C ASN A 202 5.36 4.58 -35.36
N LYS A 203 5.09 3.36 -34.90
CA LYS A 203 3.81 2.67 -35.08
C LYS A 203 2.75 3.07 -34.06
N ILE A 204 3.15 3.50 -32.87
CA ILE A 204 2.23 3.88 -31.77
C ILE A 204 1.79 5.34 -31.91
N ASN A 205 2.61 6.20 -32.53
CA ASN A 205 2.32 7.63 -32.69
C ASN A 205 1.73 7.99 -34.09
N ARG A 206 1.22 7.04 -34.83
CA ARG A 206 0.39 7.21 -36.04
C ARG A 206 -1.08 6.89 -35.69
#